data_3420f8e94ffd25b1d64e72dfc2488f7f
#
_entry.id   3420f8e94ffd25b1d64e72dfc2488f7f
#
_cell.length_a   1.000
_cell.length_b   1.000
_cell.length_c   1.000
_cell.angle_alpha   90.00
_cell.angle_beta   90.00
_cell.angle_gamma   90.00
#
_symmetry.space_group_name_H-M   'P 1'
#
loop_
_entity.id
_entity.type
_entity.pdbx_description
1 polymer ?
#
loop_
_entity_poly.entity_id
_entity_poly.type
_entity_poly.pdbx_seq_one_letter_code
_entity_poly.pdbx_strand_id
1 'polypeptide(L)'
;MEKGYKKLYVWQKADELAYQVYLASKKFPSDELFGITSQLRRAALSIPTNIVEGMGRQGKQETRQFMNIALGSLAETEYLLEFCSRLKYLENDQFVKLDSLRKEVGAMLWKFYKSF
;
A
#
# COMPACT_ATOMS: atom_id res chain seq x y z
N MET A 1 -17.96 -18.80 -0.51
CA MET A 1 -17.23 -18.57 -1.79
C MET A 1 -16.27 -17.41 -1.59
N GLU A 2 -15.02 -17.60 -2.01
CA GLU A 2 -14.01 -16.58 -1.87
C GLU A 2 -14.23 -15.45 -2.89
N LYS A 3 -14.05 -14.20 -2.46
CA LYS A 3 -14.13 -13.05 -3.35
C LYS A 3 -13.00 -13.10 -4.39
N GLY A 4 -13.32 -12.73 -5.64
CA GLY A 4 -12.38 -12.81 -6.76
C GLY A 4 -11.05 -12.06 -6.54
N TYR A 5 -11.10 -10.85 -5.94
CA TYR A 5 -9.89 -10.06 -5.71
C TYR A 5 -8.90 -10.76 -4.78
N LYS A 6 -9.38 -11.63 -3.89
CA LYS A 6 -8.51 -12.35 -2.94
C LYS A 6 -7.58 -13.34 -3.64
N LYS A 7 -7.88 -13.71 -4.87
CA LYS A 7 -7.04 -14.60 -5.68
C LYS A 7 -5.92 -13.84 -6.41
N LEU A 8 -5.97 -12.52 -6.44
CA LEU A 8 -4.97 -11.71 -7.14
C LEU A 8 -3.73 -11.54 -6.29
N TYR A 9 -2.57 -11.92 -6.82
CA TYR A 9 -1.29 -11.74 -6.14
C TYR A 9 -1.04 -10.28 -5.79
N VAL A 10 -1.36 -9.36 -6.70
CA VAL A 10 -1.16 -7.93 -6.47
C VAL A 10 -1.94 -7.46 -5.26
N TRP A 11 -3.18 -7.93 -5.09
CA TRP A 11 -3.98 -7.59 -3.92
C TRP A 11 -3.38 -8.22 -2.65
N GLN A 12 -2.99 -9.50 -2.72
CA GLN A 12 -2.42 -10.20 -1.56
C GLN A 12 -1.17 -9.50 -1.05
N LYS A 13 -0.30 -9.05 -1.96
CA LYS A 13 0.92 -8.35 -1.58
C LYS A 13 0.63 -6.94 -1.08
N ALA A 14 -0.32 -6.24 -1.68
CA ALA A 14 -0.73 -4.91 -1.22
C ALA A 14 -1.35 -4.98 0.17
N ASP A 15 -2.20 -5.99 0.41
CA ASP A 15 -2.80 -6.24 1.71
C ASP A 15 -1.72 -6.51 2.76
N GLU A 16 -0.73 -7.35 2.42
CA GLU A 16 0.37 -7.65 3.33
C GLU A 16 1.20 -6.41 3.65
N LEU A 17 1.47 -5.57 2.66
CA LEU A 17 2.18 -4.32 2.88
C LEU A 17 1.44 -3.43 3.89
N ALA A 18 0.14 -3.24 3.69
CA ALA A 18 -0.67 -2.43 4.59
C ALA A 18 -0.67 -3.01 6.01
N TYR A 19 -0.80 -4.32 6.13
CA TYR A 19 -0.79 -5.00 7.42
C TYR A 19 0.55 -4.80 8.13
N GLN A 20 1.66 -4.98 7.42
CA GLN A 20 3.00 -4.79 8.00
C GLN A 20 3.26 -3.34 8.40
N VAL A 21 2.73 -2.39 7.63
CA VAL A 21 2.81 -0.96 8.00
C VAL A 21 2.09 -0.70 9.33
N TYR A 22 0.90 -1.27 9.50
CA TYR A 22 0.17 -1.14 10.76
C TYR A 22 0.94 -1.72 11.93
N LEU A 23 1.52 -2.92 11.75
CA LEU A 23 2.31 -3.55 12.82
C LEU A 23 3.55 -2.72 13.17
N ALA A 24 4.29 -2.29 12.16
CA ALA A 24 5.52 -1.50 12.38
C ALA A 24 5.22 -0.16 13.05
N SER A 25 4.11 0.48 12.70
CA SER A 25 3.77 1.80 13.21
C SER A 25 3.19 1.78 14.62
N LYS A 26 2.92 0.62 15.20
CA LYS A 26 2.45 0.54 16.60
C LYS A 26 3.45 1.14 17.57
N LYS A 27 4.74 1.12 17.24
CA LYS A 27 5.82 1.64 18.10
C LYS A 27 6.17 3.10 17.79
N PHE A 28 5.48 3.74 16.86
CA PHE A 28 5.70 5.15 16.56
C PHE A 28 5.32 6.00 17.77
N PRO A 29 5.92 7.20 17.93
CA PRO A 29 5.58 8.08 19.04
C PRO A 29 4.08 8.37 19.11
N SER A 30 3.53 8.36 20.31
CA SER A 30 2.08 8.55 20.50
C SER A 30 1.59 9.93 20.06
N ASP A 31 2.45 10.95 20.08
CA ASP A 31 2.11 12.27 19.60
C ASP A 31 2.02 12.36 18.07
N GLU A 32 2.46 11.31 17.35
CA GLU A 32 2.33 11.22 15.90
C GLU A 32 1.09 10.45 15.45
N LEU A 33 0.26 9.99 16.39
CA LEU A 33 -0.88 9.15 16.06
C LEU A 33 -1.81 9.82 15.04
N PHE A 34 -2.07 11.11 15.19
CA PHE A 34 -2.90 11.87 14.26
C PHE A 34 -2.08 12.65 13.24
N GLY A 35 -0.78 12.40 13.16
CA GLY A 35 0.14 12.98 12.21
C GLY A 35 0.61 11.93 11.22
N ILE A 36 1.94 11.72 11.17
CA ILE A 36 2.54 10.84 10.16
C ILE A 36 2.11 9.38 10.30
N THR A 37 1.80 8.92 11.53
CA THR A 37 1.32 7.55 11.73
C THR A 37 0.02 7.32 10.95
N SER A 38 -0.95 8.20 11.16
CA SER A 38 -2.24 8.13 10.45
C SER A 38 -2.04 8.25 8.94
N GLN A 39 -1.19 9.18 8.51
CA GLN A 39 -0.94 9.43 7.10
C GLN A 39 -0.35 8.22 6.40
N LEU A 40 0.67 7.59 7.00
CA LEU A 40 1.30 6.40 6.45
C LEU A 40 0.31 5.23 6.39
N ARG A 41 -0.45 5.02 7.46
CA ARG A 41 -1.44 3.93 7.51
C ARG A 41 -2.51 4.10 6.43
N ARG A 42 -3.00 5.31 6.25
CA ARG A 42 -4.04 5.60 5.25
C ARG A 42 -3.52 5.41 3.83
N ALA A 43 -2.30 5.87 3.56
CA ALA A 43 -1.68 5.68 2.25
C ALA A 43 -1.51 4.19 1.93
N ALA A 44 -0.96 3.42 2.88
CA ALA A 44 -0.72 2.00 2.68
C ALA A 44 -2.02 1.22 2.50
N LEU A 45 -3.03 1.48 3.34
CA LEU A 45 -4.31 0.77 3.25
C LEU A 45 -5.08 1.14 1.99
N SER A 46 -4.89 2.34 1.48
CA SER A 46 -5.52 2.80 0.23
C SER A 46 -5.12 1.95 -0.97
N ILE A 47 -3.94 1.32 -0.95
CA ILE A 47 -3.49 0.49 -2.06
C ILE A 47 -4.40 -0.72 -2.26
N PRO A 48 -4.52 -1.63 -1.28
CA PRO A 48 -5.41 -2.79 -1.46
C PRO A 48 -6.89 -2.39 -1.55
N THR A 49 -7.30 -1.32 -0.88
CA THR A 49 -8.68 -0.85 -0.93
C THR A 49 -9.09 -0.44 -2.34
N ASN A 50 -8.21 0.29 -3.04
CA ASN A 50 -8.50 0.70 -4.42
C ASN A 50 -8.49 -0.47 -5.39
N ILE A 51 -7.68 -1.50 -5.14
CA ILE A 51 -7.74 -2.72 -5.94
C ILE A 51 -9.10 -3.39 -5.78
N VAL A 52 -9.58 -3.50 -4.53
CA VAL A 52 -10.91 -4.07 -4.25
C VAL A 52 -12.00 -3.28 -4.96
N GLU A 53 -11.97 -1.96 -4.83
CA GLU A 53 -12.98 -1.11 -5.46
C GLU A 53 -12.94 -1.20 -6.98
N GLY A 54 -11.74 -1.21 -7.56
CA GLY A 54 -11.58 -1.33 -9.01
C GLY A 54 -12.10 -2.65 -9.54
N MET A 55 -11.87 -3.74 -8.81
CA MET A 55 -12.36 -5.06 -9.19
C MET A 55 -13.88 -5.18 -9.05
N GLY A 56 -14.50 -4.30 -8.29
CA GLY A 56 -15.96 -4.24 -8.18
C GLY A 56 -16.64 -3.43 -9.28
N ARG A 57 -15.86 -2.76 -10.13
CA ARG A 57 -16.42 -1.97 -11.24
C ARG A 57 -16.64 -2.86 -12.46
N GLN A 58 -17.55 -2.44 -13.34
CA GLN A 58 -17.95 -3.26 -14.48
C GLN A 58 -17.16 -2.95 -15.75
N GLY A 59 -16.65 -1.73 -15.90
CA GLY A 59 -15.91 -1.33 -17.09
C GLY A 59 -14.41 -1.38 -16.87
N LYS A 60 -13.67 -1.80 -17.88
CA LYS A 60 -12.20 -1.83 -17.81
C LYS A 60 -11.58 -0.47 -17.53
N GLN A 61 -12.18 0.58 -18.11
CA GLN A 61 -11.67 1.94 -17.93
C GLN A 61 -11.82 2.40 -16.49
N GLU A 62 -12.95 2.11 -15.84
CA GLU A 62 -13.15 2.44 -14.44
C GLU A 62 -12.20 1.65 -13.55
N THR A 63 -12.04 0.36 -13.80
CA THR A 63 -11.10 -0.49 -13.06
C THR A 63 -9.69 0.09 -13.16
N ARG A 64 -9.29 0.47 -14.37
CA ARG A 64 -7.96 1.06 -14.60
C ARG A 64 -7.75 2.33 -13.79
N GLN A 65 -8.78 3.18 -13.67
CA GLN A 65 -8.71 4.41 -12.87
C GLN A 65 -8.42 4.10 -11.40
N PHE A 66 -9.07 3.07 -10.84
CA PHE A 66 -8.80 2.66 -9.45
C PHE A 66 -7.38 2.11 -9.28
N MET A 67 -6.86 1.40 -10.29
CA MET A 67 -5.47 0.95 -10.25
C MET A 67 -4.51 2.14 -10.29
N ASN A 68 -4.86 3.17 -11.04
CA ASN A 68 -4.05 4.40 -11.09
C ASN A 68 -4.04 5.12 -9.73
N ILE A 69 -5.18 5.17 -9.05
CA ILE A 69 -5.26 5.73 -7.69
C ILE A 69 -4.38 4.92 -6.73
N ALA A 70 -4.42 3.59 -6.85
CA ALA A 70 -3.57 2.70 -6.04
C ALA A 70 -2.09 2.97 -6.27
N LEU A 71 -1.69 3.23 -7.52
CA LEU A 71 -0.30 3.59 -7.84
C LEU A 71 0.11 4.90 -7.17
N GLY A 72 -0.79 5.89 -7.13
CA GLY A 72 -0.55 7.14 -6.41
C GLY A 72 -0.38 6.92 -4.92
N SER A 73 -1.23 6.07 -4.33
CA SER A 73 -1.13 5.72 -2.91
C SER A 73 0.17 4.99 -2.61
N LEU A 74 0.64 4.16 -3.54
CA LEU A 74 1.92 3.47 -3.41
C LEU A 74 3.08 4.47 -3.42
N ALA A 75 3.05 5.46 -4.29
CA ALA A 75 4.07 6.50 -4.33
C ALA A 75 4.09 7.30 -3.02
N GLU A 76 2.93 7.62 -2.49
CA GLU A 76 2.82 8.30 -1.20
C GLU A 76 3.39 7.43 -0.08
N THR A 77 3.09 6.14 -0.09
CA THR A 77 3.61 5.18 0.90
C THR A 77 5.14 5.13 0.84
N GLU A 78 5.71 5.11 -0.36
CA GLU A 78 7.16 5.11 -0.54
C GLU A 78 7.80 6.33 0.12
N TYR A 79 7.27 7.50 -0.16
CA TYR A 79 7.77 8.74 0.42
C TYR A 79 7.66 8.74 1.94
N LEU A 80 6.51 8.34 2.46
CA LEU A 80 6.28 8.35 3.91
C LEU A 80 7.14 7.33 4.65
N LEU A 81 7.42 6.16 4.04
CA LEU A 81 8.36 5.20 4.62
C LEU A 81 9.77 5.78 4.73
N GLU A 82 10.22 6.47 3.69
CA GLU A 82 11.53 7.15 3.70
C GLU A 82 11.57 8.21 4.78
N PHE A 83 10.50 8.99 4.91
CA PHE A 83 10.42 10.05 5.92
C PHE A 83 10.47 9.47 7.32
N CYS A 84 9.71 8.40 7.58
CA CYS A 84 9.72 7.73 8.88
C CYS A 84 11.09 7.13 9.20
N SER A 85 11.81 6.63 8.20
CA SER A 85 13.17 6.15 8.37
C SER A 85 14.11 7.28 8.78
N ARG A 86 13.98 8.44 8.14
CA ARG A 86 14.79 9.63 8.48
C ARG A 86 14.51 10.13 9.89
N LEU A 87 13.26 10.03 10.34
CA LEU A 87 12.88 10.39 11.71
C LEU A 87 13.30 9.32 12.72
N LYS A 88 13.82 8.19 12.26
CA LYS A 88 14.23 7.03 13.07
C LYS A 88 13.06 6.37 13.80
N TYR A 89 11.87 6.50 13.24
CA TYR A 89 10.70 5.78 13.73
C TYR A 89 10.70 4.33 13.28
N LEU A 90 11.37 4.04 12.16
CA LEU A 90 11.61 2.70 11.65
C LEU A 90 13.08 2.36 11.81
N GLU A 91 13.38 1.18 12.30
CA GLU A 91 14.74 0.66 12.30
C GLU A 91 15.12 0.30 10.87
N ASN A 92 16.42 0.26 10.58
CA ASN A 92 16.91 0.05 9.22
C ASN A 92 16.40 -1.25 8.62
N ASP A 93 16.42 -2.35 9.38
CA ASP A 93 15.93 -3.64 8.89
C ASP A 93 14.43 -3.63 8.62
N GLN A 94 13.65 -2.93 9.43
CA GLN A 94 12.21 -2.75 9.21
C GLN A 94 11.95 -1.95 7.93
N PHE A 95 12.70 -0.87 7.74
CA PHE A 95 12.57 -0.05 6.54
C PHE A 95 12.87 -0.87 5.28
N VAL A 96 14.00 -1.60 5.28
CA VAL A 96 14.40 -2.42 4.14
C VAL A 96 13.32 -3.45 3.79
N LYS A 97 12.75 -4.08 4.81
CA LYS A 97 11.71 -5.08 4.64
C LYS A 97 10.45 -4.49 4.01
N LEU A 98 9.98 -3.38 4.57
CA LEU A 98 8.78 -2.70 4.07
C LEU A 98 9.00 -2.14 2.65
N ASP A 99 10.17 -1.58 2.40
CA ASP A 99 10.49 -1.01 1.09
C ASP A 99 10.63 -2.09 0.02
N SER A 100 11.17 -3.26 0.38
CA SER A 100 11.22 -4.40 -0.54
C SER A 100 9.82 -4.86 -0.92
N LEU A 101 8.93 -4.94 0.05
CA LEU A 101 7.55 -5.33 -0.19
C LEU A 101 6.83 -4.28 -1.03
N ARG A 102 7.07 -2.99 -0.76
CA ARG A 102 6.54 -1.89 -1.54
C ARG A 102 6.98 -1.98 -3.00
N LYS A 103 8.25 -2.28 -3.26
CA LYS A 103 8.78 -2.45 -4.62
C LYS A 103 8.09 -3.59 -5.35
N GLU A 104 7.89 -4.71 -4.65
CA GLU A 104 7.22 -5.88 -5.21
C GLU A 104 5.78 -5.54 -5.60
N VAL A 105 5.06 -4.86 -4.70
CA VAL A 105 3.70 -4.38 -5.00
C VAL A 105 3.70 -3.46 -6.20
N GLY A 106 4.67 -2.54 -6.27
CA GLY A 106 4.77 -1.59 -7.37
C GLY A 106 4.93 -2.26 -8.73
N ALA A 107 5.81 -3.25 -8.81
CA ALA A 107 6.02 -3.99 -10.06
C ALA A 107 4.76 -4.74 -10.49
N MET A 108 4.10 -5.41 -9.56
CA MET A 108 2.88 -6.16 -9.83
C MET A 108 1.72 -5.23 -10.21
N LEU A 109 1.57 -4.14 -9.47
CA LEU A 109 0.47 -3.19 -9.69
C LEU A 109 0.62 -2.48 -11.05
N TRP A 110 1.84 -2.11 -11.41
CA TRP A 110 2.12 -1.49 -12.70
C TRP A 110 1.72 -2.42 -13.86
N LYS A 111 2.13 -3.70 -13.78
CA LYS A 111 1.73 -4.69 -14.77
C LYS A 111 0.23 -4.85 -14.84
N PHE A 112 -0.41 -4.91 -13.68
CA PHE A 112 -1.87 -5.08 -13.60
C PHE A 112 -2.59 -3.87 -14.20
N TYR A 113 -2.13 -2.67 -13.87
CA TYR A 113 -2.66 -1.43 -14.44
C TYR A 113 -2.58 -1.44 -15.97
N LYS A 114 -1.44 -1.85 -16.52
CA LYS A 114 -1.25 -1.88 -17.97
C LYS A 114 -2.06 -2.95 -18.67
N SER A 115 -2.58 -3.92 -17.92
CA SER A 115 -3.37 -5.01 -18.51
C SER A 115 -4.82 -4.59 -18.87
N PHE A 116 -5.22 -3.44 -18.42
CA PHE A 116 -6.58 -2.94 -18.70
C PHE A 116 -6.67 -2.00 -19.88
#